data_1b9658cd7476b9186f88ebf9efb71e8b
#
_entry.id   1b9658cd7476b9186f88ebf9efb71e8b
#
_cell.length_a   1.000
_cell.length_b   1.000
_cell.length_c   1.000
_cell.angle_alpha   90.00
_cell.angle_beta   90.00
_cell.angle_gamma   90.00
#
_symmetry.space_group_name_H-M   'P 1'
#
loop_
_entity.id
_entity.type
_entity.pdbx_description
1 polymer ?
#
loop_
_entity_poly.entity_id
_entity_poly.type
_entity_poly.pdbx_seq_one_letter_code
_entity_poly.pdbx_strand_id
1 'polypeptide(L)'
;MKTAVVYHSGYGHTQRVAQAVAEGAAADLITIDADGNISSAEWDILNAADAIIFGSPTYMGVVSWQFKKFADATSKQWMSGAWRDKVAGGFTISSNLSGDKLSTIQYFMTLSMQLGMVWVGQAEPNNGSLNRLGSSSGVMAQVGPTSPAADIPQGDLDTAKIYGQRVAQIAAKLHA
;
A
#
# COMPACT_ATOMS: atom_id res chain seq x y z
N MET A 1 2.40 -8.49 17.22
CA MET A 1 2.72 -8.21 15.82
C MET A 1 2.25 -6.80 15.47
N LYS A 2 3.07 -6.03 14.79
CA LYS A 2 2.78 -4.63 14.41
C LYS A 2 2.71 -4.51 12.90
N THR A 3 1.69 -3.83 12.39
CA THR A 3 1.56 -3.53 10.96
C THR A 3 1.51 -2.03 10.76
N ALA A 4 2.15 -1.52 9.72
CA ALA A 4 2.08 -0.13 9.33
C ALA A 4 1.63 0.00 7.86
N VAL A 5 0.85 1.03 7.58
CA VAL A 5 0.47 1.44 6.22
C VAL A 5 1.11 2.79 5.96
N VAL A 6 2.00 2.87 4.98
CA VAL A 6 2.65 4.12 4.56
C VAL A 6 2.19 4.50 3.16
N TYR A 7 1.69 5.72 3.00
CA TYR A 7 1.08 6.11 1.73
C TYR A 7 1.22 7.61 1.44
N HIS A 8 1.15 7.95 0.15
CA HIS A 8 0.92 9.31 -0.33
C HIS A 8 -0.48 9.45 -0.93
N SER A 9 -1.10 10.62 -0.76
CA SER A 9 -2.40 10.96 -1.36
C SER A 9 -2.45 12.41 -1.77
N GLY A 10 -2.55 12.69 -3.08
CA GLY A 10 -2.64 14.07 -3.58
C GLY A 10 -4.04 14.68 -3.48
N TYR A 11 -5.09 13.86 -3.61
CA TYR A 11 -6.50 14.30 -3.69
C TYR A 11 -7.43 13.60 -2.70
N GLY A 12 -6.91 12.87 -1.73
CA GLY A 12 -7.70 12.15 -0.72
C GLY A 12 -8.15 10.74 -1.14
N HIS A 13 -8.09 10.37 -2.41
CA HIS A 13 -8.54 9.06 -2.89
C HIS A 13 -7.70 7.92 -2.32
N THR A 14 -6.37 8.02 -2.42
CA THR A 14 -5.45 7.02 -1.86
C THR A 14 -5.58 6.94 -0.34
N GLN A 15 -5.80 8.08 0.34
CA GLN A 15 -6.05 8.12 1.78
C GLN A 15 -7.26 7.28 2.17
N ARG A 16 -8.36 7.36 1.42
CA ARG A 16 -9.59 6.59 1.71
C ARG A 16 -9.34 5.09 1.59
N VAL A 17 -8.58 4.65 0.58
CA VAL A 17 -8.17 3.24 0.44
C VAL A 17 -7.21 2.83 1.56
N ALA A 18 -6.24 3.70 1.92
CA ALA A 18 -5.30 3.46 3.01
C ALA A 18 -6.00 3.24 4.36
N GLN A 19 -7.04 4.02 4.65
CA GLN A 19 -7.86 3.85 5.84
C GLN A 19 -8.53 2.48 5.90
N ALA A 20 -9.07 2.00 4.77
CA ALA A 20 -9.69 0.68 4.69
C ALA A 20 -8.66 -0.45 4.90
N VAL A 21 -7.47 -0.34 4.28
CA VAL A 21 -6.37 -1.29 4.49
C VAL A 21 -5.93 -1.30 5.96
N ALA A 22 -5.72 -0.11 6.55
CA ALA A 22 -5.29 0.02 7.95
C ALA A 22 -6.32 -0.52 8.94
N GLU A 23 -7.62 -0.27 8.69
CA GLU A 23 -8.71 -0.85 9.49
C GLU A 23 -8.64 -2.38 9.46
N GLY A 24 -8.48 -2.97 8.29
CA GLY A 24 -8.38 -4.42 8.13
C GLY A 24 -7.16 -5.03 8.83
N ALA A 25 -6.02 -4.35 8.75
CA ALA A 25 -4.77 -4.81 9.33
C ALA A 25 -4.60 -4.45 10.82
N ALA A 26 -5.47 -3.63 11.40
CA ALA A 26 -5.29 -2.96 12.69
C ALA A 26 -3.92 -2.23 12.74
N ALA A 27 -3.60 -1.48 11.68
CA ALA A 27 -2.28 -0.93 11.41
C ALA A 27 -2.16 0.54 11.78
N ASP A 28 -0.95 0.95 12.14
CA ASP A 28 -0.57 2.37 12.19
C ASP A 28 -0.62 2.98 10.77
N LEU A 29 -1.22 4.15 10.65
CA LEU A 29 -1.39 4.85 9.37
C LEU A 29 -0.42 6.02 9.27
N ILE A 30 0.48 5.97 8.30
CA ILE A 30 1.55 6.95 8.09
C ILE A 30 1.33 7.65 6.75
N THR A 31 1.23 8.97 6.80
CA THR A 31 1.04 9.79 5.59
C THR A 31 2.36 10.42 5.16
N ILE A 32 2.78 10.12 3.94
CA ILE A 32 3.87 10.87 3.29
C ILE A 32 3.34 12.26 2.95
N ASP A 33 4.02 13.28 3.41
CA ASP A 33 3.61 14.68 3.24
C ASP A 33 3.73 15.17 1.78
N ALA A 34 3.30 16.41 1.53
CA ALA A 34 3.35 17.02 0.21
C ALA A 34 4.77 17.16 -0.34
N ASP A 35 5.77 17.18 0.53
CA ASP A 35 7.19 17.25 0.16
C ASP A 35 7.87 15.88 0.08
N GLY A 36 7.11 14.78 0.26
CA GLY A 36 7.62 13.41 0.17
C GLY A 36 8.39 12.95 1.41
N ASN A 37 8.12 13.52 2.59
CA ASN A 37 8.78 13.16 3.84
C ASN A 37 7.80 12.48 4.80
N ILE A 38 8.35 11.80 5.79
CA ILE A 38 7.71 11.38 7.03
C ILE A 38 8.59 11.81 8.21
N SER A 39 8.02 11.92 9.40
CA SER A 39 8.73 12.30 10.62
C SER A 39 9.65 11.19 11.14
N SER A 40 10.59 11.54 12.01
CA SER A 40 11.46 10.54 12.68
C SER A 40 10.65 9.51 13.47
N ALA A 41 9.60 9.92 14.16
CA ALA A 41 8.73 9.00 14.90
C ALA A 41 8.02 8.00 13.98
N GLU A 42 7.62 8.41 12.77
CA GLU A 42 7.02 7.52 11.77
C GLU A 42 8.05 6.55 11.19
N TRP A 43 9.31 6.96 11.01
CA TRP A 43 10.39 6.03 10.68
C TRP A 43 10.59 4.97 11.76
N ASP A 44 10.49 5.34 13.05
CA ASP A 44 10.60 4.40 14.16
C ASP A 44 9.44 3.39 14.16
N ILE A 45 8.21 3.84 13.84
CA ILE A 45 7.05 2.94 13.66
C ILE A 45 7.31 1.94 12.54
N LEU A 46 7.78 2.39 11.36
CA LEU A 46 8.09 1.49 10.23
C LEU A 46 9.21 0.51 10.58
N ASN A 47 10.24 0.96 11.28
CA ASN A 47 11.35 0.10 11.71
C ASN A 47 10.90 -0.96 12.73
N ALA A 48 9.92 -0.65 13.58
CA ALA A 48 9.37 -1.55 14.58
C ALA A 48 8.24 -2.47 14.05
N ALA A 49 7.73 -2.22 12.84
CA ALA A 49 6.66 -3.02 12.25
C ALA A 49 7.18 -4.38 11.74
N ASP A 50 6.34 -5.42 11.84
CA ASP A 50 6.56 -6.74 11.27
C ASP A 50 6.06 -6.81 9.81
N ALA A 51 5.09 -5.95 9.47
CA ALA A 51 4.56 -5.81 8.13
C ALA A 51 4.42 -4.33 7.74
N ILE A 52 4.72 -4.01 6.46
CA ILE A 52 4.57 -2.66 5.88
C ILE A 52 3.77 -2.77 4.59
N ILE A 53 2.66 -2.00 4.51
CA ILE A 53 1.82 -1.94 3.32
C ILE A 53 2.02 -0.58 2.65
N PHE A 54 2.44 -0.59 1.39
CA PHE A 54 2.74 0.60 0.61
C PHE A 54 1.53 1.09 -0.17
N GLY A 55 1.29 2.41 -0.18
CA GLY A 55 0.19 3.03 -0.91
C GLY A 55 0.60 4.27 -1.69
N SER A 56 0.20 4.35 -2.95
CA SER A 56 0.38 5.54 -3.79
C SER A 56 -0.72 5.61 -4.84
N PRO A 57 -1.15 6.81 -5.26
CA PRO A 57 -1.89 6.91 -6.51
C PRO A 57 -1.00 6.50 -7.68
N THR A 58 -1.61 6.02 -8.77
CA THR A 58 -0.89 5.87 -10.03
C THR A 58 -0.94 7.19 -10.80
N TYR A 59 0.18 7.90 -10.83
CA TYR A 59 0.35 9.15 -11.59
C TYR A 59 1.31 8.91 -12.75
N MET A 60 0.88 9.24 -13.97
CA MET A 60 1.68 9.04 -15.19
C MET A 60 2.34 7.66 -15.26
N GLY A 61 1.56 6.63 -14.89
CA GLY A 61 1.93 5.22 -15.04
C GLY A 61 2.71 4.58 -13.87
N VAL A 62 3.05 5.33 -12.80
CA VAL A 62 3.83 4.79 -11.68
C VAL A 62 3.45 5.50 -10.37
N VAL A 63 4.14 5.23 -9.27
CA VAL A 63 3.98 5.92 -7.98
C VAL A 63 4.16 7.43 -8.11
N SER A 64 3.51 8.20 -7.24
CA SER A 64 3.74 9.65 -7.14
C SER A 64 5.20 9.97 -6.82
N TRP A 65 5.68 11.15 -7.20
CA TRP A 65 7.04 11.56 -6.89
C TRP A 65 7.32 11.65 -5.39
N GLN A 66 6.29 11.99 -4.59
CA GLN A 66 6.39 12.01 -3.14
C GLN A 66 6.68 10.61 -2.58
N PHE A 67 5.94 9.61 -3.06
CA PHE A 67 6.22 8.22 -2.70
C PHE A 67 7.62 7.79 -3.18
N LYS A 68 8.03 8.21 -4.37
CA LYS A 68 9.37 7.89 -4.89
C LYS A 68 10.47 8.49 -4.02
N LYS A 69 10.32 9.73 -3.55
CA LYS A 69 11.26 10.36 -2.62
C LYS A 69 11.35 9.59 -1.29
N PHE A 70 10.21 9.20 -0.72
CA PHE A 70 10.17 8.32 0.46
C PHE A 70 10.90 6.99 0.17
N ALA A 71 10.63 6.35 -0.98
CA ALA A 71 11.27 5.11 -1.35
C ALA A 71 12.80 5.25 -1.45
N ASP A 72 13.32 6.35 -2.01
CA ASP A 72 14.76 6.60 -2.06
C ASP A 72 15.36 6.79 -0.66
N ALA A 73 14.61 7.38 0.27
CA ALA A 73 15.04 7.54 1.66
C ALA A 73 15.16 6.19 2.41
N THR A 74 14.51 5.10 1.94
CA THR A 74 14.66 3.76 2.52
C THR A 74 16.05 3.14 2.27
N SER A 75 16.95 3.81 1.57
CA SER A 75 18.33 3.36 1.36
C SER A 75 19.07 3.05 2.67
N LYS A 76 18.74 3.73 3.77
CA LYS A 76 19.30 3.45 5.10
C LYS A 76 18.88 2.07 5.62
N GLN A 77 17.60 1.72 5.43
CA GLN A 77 17.04 0.42 5.82
C GLN A 77 17.62 -0.71 4.95
N TRP A 78 17.83 -0.42 3.66
CA TRP A 78 18.52 -1.34 2.75
C TRP A 78 19.95 -1.63 3.22
N MET A 79 20.75 -0.60 3.50
CA MET A 79 22.14 -0.74 3.94
C MET A 79 22.28 -1.52 5.26
N SER A 80 21.37 -1.28 6.20
CA SER A 80 21.38 -1.94 7.52
C SER A 80 20.70 -3.31 7.52
N GLY A 81 19.91 -3.65 6.47
CA GLY A 81 19.06 -4.84 6.46
C GLY A 81 17.89 -4.78 7.46
N ALA A 82 17.52 -3.58 7.93
CA ALA A 82 16.54 -3.42 9.01
C ALA A 82 15.12 -3.89 8.63
N TRP A 83 14.80 -3.98 7.33
CA TRP A 83 13.48 -4.44 6.88
C TRP A 83 13.52 -5.84 6.25
N ARG A 84 14.67 -6.53 6.32
CA ARG A 84 14.76 -7.91 5.83
C ARG A 84 13.76 -8.80 6.56
N ASP A 85 13.10 -9.67 5.78
CA ASP A 85 12.11 -10.65 6.22
C ASP A 85 10.78 -10.06 6.75
N LYS A 86 10.63 -8.72 6.79
CA LYS A 86 9.32 -8.12 7.04
C LYS A 86 8.36 -8.46 5.91
N VAL A 87 7.07 -8.58 6.23
CA VAL A 87 6.03 -8.76 5.22
C VAL A 87 5.71 -7.45 4.52
N ALA A 88 5.58 -7.48 3.20
CA ALA A 88 5.20 -6.34 2.38
C ALA A 88 3.89 -6.58 1.63
N GLY A 89 3.13 -5.52 1.44
CA GLY A 89 1.97 -5.48 0.58
C GLY A 89 1.83 -4.13 -0.10
N GLY A 90 0.83 -3.98 -1.00
CA GLY A 90 0.62 -2.68 -1.63
C GLY A 90 -0.75 -2.50 -2.27
N PHE A 91 -1.13 -1.23 -2.39
CA PHE A 91 -2.38 -0.81 -3.01
C PHE A 91 -2.19 0.49 -3.79
N THR A 92 -3.02 0.67 -4.81
CA THR A 92 -3.03 1.88 -5.63
C THR A 92 -4.44 2.21 -6.10
N ILE A 93 -4.63 3.44 -6.53
CA ILE A 93 -5.87 3.93 -7.14
C ILE A 93 -5.55 4.81 -8.34
N SER A 94 -6.39 4.77 -9.35
CA SER A 94 -6.33 5.66 -10.52
C SER A 94 -7.72 6.00 -11.03
N SER A 95 -7.80 6.96 -11.96
CA SER A 95 -9.07 7.42 -12.53
C SER A 95 -9.67 6.43 -13.52
N ASN A 96 -8.85 5.70 -14.27
CA ASN A 96 -9.30 4.76 -15.28
C ASN A 96 -9.31 3.31 -14.75
N LEU A 97 -10.12 2.44 -15.35
CA LEU A 97 -10.26 1.04 -14.94
C LEU A 97 -8.94 0.28 -14.99
N SER A 98 -8.19 0.35 -16.08
CA SER A 98 -6.81 -0.16 -16.14
C SER A 98 -5.84 0.81 -15.47
N GLY A 99 -5.73 2.03 -16.03
CA GLY A 99 -4.96 3.16 -15.50
C GLY A 99 -3.48 2.85 -15.24
N ASP A 100 -2.95 1.81 -15.90
CA ASP A 100 -1.58 1.32 -15.73
C ASP A 100 -1.19 1.02 -14.25
N LYS A 101 -2.20 0.73 -13.43
CA LYS A 101 -2.03 0.46 -12.00
C LYS A 101 -1.07 -0.68 -11.70
N LEU A 102 -0.95 -1.64 -12.61
CA LEU A 102 -0.02 -2.76 -12.43
C LEU A 102 1.43 -2.27 -12.30
N SER A 103 1.83 -1.24 -13.03
CA SER A 103 3.19 -0.68 -12.95
C SER A 103 3.48 -0.14 -11.55
N THR A 104 2.50 0.51 -10.90
CA THR A 104 2.64 0.97 -9.51
C THR A 104 2.80 -0.20 -8.54
N ILE A 105 2.00 -1.26 -8.68
CA ILE A 105 2.13 -2.47 -7.85
C ILE A 105 3.48 -3.16 -8.09
N GLN A 106 3.93 -3.27 -9.34
CA GLN A 106 5.23 -3.84 -9.68
C GLN A 106 6.38 -3.02 -9.08
N TYR A 107 6.25 -1.70 -9.04
CA TYR A 107 7.21 -0.84 -8.36
C TYR A 107 7.30 -1.19 -6.86
N PHE A 108 6.17 -1.34 -6.17
CA PHE A 108 6.17 -1.74 -4.75
C PHE A 108 6.79 -3.13 -4.55
N MET A 109 6.49 -4.10 -5.43
CA MET A 109 7.11 -5.42 -5.39
C MET A 109 8.63 -5.31 -5.52
N THR A 110 9.12 -4.54 -6.49
CA THR A 110 10.56 -4.34 -6.71
C THR A 110 11.22 -3.67 -5.51
N LEU A 111 10.60 -2.60 -4.95
CA LEU A 111 11.08 -1.94 -3.74
C LEU A 111 11.16 -2.92 -2.57
N SER A 112 10.13 -3.73 -2.38
CA SER A 112 10.10 -4.76 -1.32
C SER A 112 11.23 -5.78 -1.49
N MET A 113 11.50 -6.26 -2.72
CA MET A 113 12.59 -7.17 -3.02
C MET A 113 13.97 -6.52 -2.74
N GLN A 114 14.15 -5.25 -3.10
CA GLN A 114 15.36 -4.50 -2.78
C GLN A 114 15.62 -4.45 -1.26
N LEU A 115 14.56 -4.32 -0.47
CA LEU A 115 14.61 -4.24 0.99
C LEU A 115 14.65 -5.63 1.68
N GLY A 116 14.64 -6.72 0.90
CA GLY A 116 14.65 -8.09 1.41
C GLY A 116 13.35 -8.53 2.07
N MET A 117 12.24 -7.89 1.73
CA MET A 117 10.91 -8.17 2.30
C MET A 117 10.19 -9.30 1.54
N VAL A 118 9.17 -9.89 2.18
CA VAL A 118 8.31 -10.94 1.62
C VAL A 118 7.00 -10.32 1.13
N TRP A 119 6.78 -10.34 -0.19
CA TRP A 119 5.56 -9.77 -0.79
C TRP A 119 4.34 -10.66 -0.63
N VAL A 120 3.21 -10.06 -0.26
CA VAL A 120 1.90 -10.72 -0.17
C VAL A 120 0.94 -10.10 -1.20
N GLY A 121 0.47 -10.92 -2.12
CA GLY A 121 -0.56 -10.55 -3.10
C GLY A 121 -1.98 -10.58 -2.51
N GLN A 122 -2.92 -10.03 -3.27
CA GLN A 122 -4.35 -10.06 -3.00
C GLN A 122 -4.90 -11.46 -3.38
N ALA A 123 -5.79 -12.04 -2.56
CA ALA A 123 -6.27 -13.42 -2.75
C ALA A 123 -7.76 -13.52 -3.11
N GLU A 124 -8.52 -12.42 -2.95
CA GLU A 124 -9.95 -12.46 -3.25
C GLU A 124 -10.20 -12.59 -4.76
N PRO A 125 -11.01 -13.56 -5.20
CA PRO A 125 -11.40 -13.65 -6.60
C PRO A 125 -12.33 -12.49 -6.96
N ASN A 126 -12.35 -12.12 -8.23
CA ASN A 126 -13.37 -11.22 -8.73
C ASN A 126 -14.74 -11.91 -8.66
N ASN A 127 -15.64 -11.38 -7.85
CA ASN A 127 -17.03 -11.85 -7.73
C ASN A 127 -18.05 -10.78 -8.15
N GLY A 128 -17.60 -9.76 -8.89
CA GLY A 128 -18.40 -8.62 -9.32
C GLY A 128 -18.41 -7.45 -8.32
N SER A 129 -18.26 -7.69 -7.03
CA SER A 129 -18.15 -6.68 -5.98
C SER A 129 -16.71 -6.59 -5.46
N LEU A 130 -16.22 -7.67 -4.85
CA LEU A 130 -14.84 -7.75 -4.38
C LEU A 130 -13.88 -7.94 -5.56
N ASN A 131 -12.73 -7.31 -5.45
CA ASN A 131 -11.66 -7.37 -6.47
C ASN A 131 -12.20 -7.15 -7.89
N ARG A 132 -13.11 -6.20 -8.05
CA ARG A 132 -13.82 -5.95 -9.32
C ARG A 132 -12.89 -5.63 -10.50
N LEU A 133 -11.67 -5.18 -10.23
CA LEU A 133 -10.64 -4.91 -11.25
C LEU A 133 -9.75 -6.13 -11.54
N GLY A 134 -9.92 -7.24 -10.82
CA GLY A 134 -9.25 -8.51 -11.08
C GLY A 134 -7.75 -8.51 -10.79
N SER A 135 -7.28 -7.74 -9.82
CA SER A 135 -5.86 -7.69 -9.47
C SER A 135 -5.50 -8.78 -8.46
N SER A 136 -4.44 -9.53 -8.72
CA SER A 136 -3.87 -10.52 -7.78
C SER A 136 -2.56 -10.04 -7.13
N SER A 137 -1.85 -9.10 -7.74
CA SER A 137 -0.54 -8.65 -7.26
C SER A 137 -0.61 -7.71 -6.06
N GLY A 138 -1.74 -7.04 -5.87
CA GLY A 138 -2.02 -6.08 -4.80
C GLY A 138 -3.39 -5.46 -5.03
N VAL A 139 -3.84 -4.55 -4.18
CA VAL A 139 -5.15 -3.93 -4.32
C VAL A 139 -5.11 -2.80 -5.34
N MET A 140 -6.04 -2.83 -6.26
CA MET A 140 -6.30 -1.76 -7.22
C MET A 140 -7.71 -1.23 -7.00
N ALA A 141 -7.83 0.09 -6.80
CA ALA A 141 -9.11 0.79 -6.72
C ALA A 141 -9.26 1.76 -7.89
N GLN A 142 -10.47 2.24 -8.12
CA GLN A 142 -10.74 3.20 -9.19
C GLN A 142 -11.89 4.13 -8.81
N VAL A 143 -11.72 5.42 -9.09
CA VAL A 143 -12.79 6.42 -9.04
C VAL A 143 -12.53 7.49 -10.10
N GLY A 144 -13.58 8.12 -10.59
CA GLY A 144 -13.45 9.15 -11.63
C GLY A 144 -12.55 10.33 -11.21
N PRO A 145 -11.92 11.03 -12.16
CA PRO A 145 -10.90 12.05 -11.86
C PRO A 145 -11.44 13.26 -11.09
N THR A 146 -12.73 13.57 -11.24
CA THR A 146 -13.42 14.69 -10.57
C THR A 146 -14.34 14.23 -9.44
N SER A 147 -14.44 12.93 -9.20
CA SER A 147 -15.27 12.37 -8.14
C SER A 147 -14.64 12.58 -6.76
N PRO A 148 -15.42 12.88 -5.72
CA PRO A 148 -14.88 12.91 -4.36
C PRO A 148 -14.45 11.51 -3.90
N ALA A 149 -13.60 11.45 -2.89
CA ALA A 149 -13.13 10.18 -2.33
C ALA A 149 -14.27 9.30 -1.75
N ALA A 150 -15.40 9.91 -1.41
CA ALA A 150 -16.59 9.20 -0.95
C ALA A 150 -17.23 8.32 -2.03
N ASP A 151 -16.99 8.62 -3.31
CA ASP A 151 -17.54 7.88 -4.45
C ASP A 151 -16.71 6.64 -4.83
N ILE A 152 -15.63 6.35 -4.11
CA ILE A 152 -14.89 5.09 -4.31
C ILE A 152 -15.86 3.94 -4.07
N PRO A 153 -16.00 3.00 -5.02
CA PRO A 153 -16.91 1.87 -4.87
C PRO A 153 -16.66 1.10 -3.57
N GLN A 154 -17.73 0.79 -2.85
CA GLN A 154 -17.62 0.08 -1.58
C GLN A 154 -16.87 -1.25 -1.72
N GLY A 155 -17.08 -1.97 -2.82
CA GLY A 155 -16.34 -3.22 -3.09
C GLY A 155 -14.83 -3.06 -3.19
N ASP A 156 -14.33 -1.89 -3.66
CA ASP A 156 -12.89 -1.60 -3.67
C ASP A 156 -12.37 -1.39 -2.23
N LEU A 157 -13.15 -0.72 -1.38
CA LEU A 157 -12.83 -0.51 0.04
C LEU A 157 -12.90 -1.81 0.84
N ASP A 158 -13.91 -2.64 0.59
CA ASP A 158 -14.03 -3.96 1.22
C ASP A 158 -12.87 -4.88 0.82
N THR A 159 -12.48 -4.86 -0.46
CA THR A 159 -11.28 -5.57 -0.94
C THR A 159 -10.02 -5.08 -0.23
N ALA A 160 -9.87 -3.76 -0.08
CA ALA A 160 -8.74 -3.17 0.61
C ALA A 160 -8.68 -3.59 2.09
N LYS A 161 -9.82 -3.61 2.77
CA LYS A 161 -9.93 -4.06 4.16
C LYS A 161 -9.57 -5.54 4.32
N ILE A 162 -10.12 -6.42 3.48
CA ILE A 162 -9.81 -7.86 3.48
C ILE A 162 -8.31 -8.08 3.18
N TYR A 163 -7.75 -7.32 2.26
CA TYR A 163 -6.33 -7.38 1.96
C TYR A 163 -5.45 -7.00 3.15
N GLY A 164 -5.79 -5.92 3.87
CA GLY A 164 -5.11 -5.54 5.10
C GLY A 164 -5.09 -6.68 6.13
N GLN A 165 -6.25 -7.32 6.36
CA GLN A 165 -6.37 -8.49 7.24
C GLN A 165 -5.45 -9.63 6.80
N ARG A 166 -5.42 -9.93 5.49
CA ARG A 166 -4.57 -10.98 4.93
C ARG A 166 -3.09 -10.71 5.19
N VAL A 167 -2.60 -9.50 4.90
CA VAL A 167 -1.19 -9.15 5.12
C VAL A 167 -0.81 -9.31 6.59
N ALA A 168 -1.64 -8.82 7.51
CA ALA A 168 -1.44 -8.97 8.94
C ALA A 168 -1.41 -10.46 9.39
N GLN A 169 -2.33 -11.29 8.86
CA GLN A 169 -2.38 -12.73 9.17
C GLN A 169 -1.14 -13.48 8.65
N ILE A 170 -0.64 -13.14 7.45
CA ILE A 170 0.57 -13.75 6.90
C ILE A 170 1.79 -13.35 7.74
N ALA A 171 1.89 -12.09 8.13
CA ALA A 171 2.96 -11.64 9.01
C ALA A 171 2.93 -12.37 10.36
N ALA A 172 1.74 -12.58 10.95
CA ALA A 172 1.60 -13.33 12.17
C ALA A 172 2.09 -14.79 12.06
N LYS A 173 1.84 -15.43 10.89
CA LYS A 173 2.30 -16.80 10.64
C LYS A 173 3.81 -16.89 10.39
N LEU A 174 4.41 -15.86 9.80
CA LEU A 174 5.83 -15.84 9.49
C LEU A 174 6.69 -15.62 10.74
N HIS A 175 6.16 -14.87 11.72
CA HIS A 175 6.87 -14.50 12.93
C HIS A 175 6.36 -15.23 14.21
N ALA A 176 5.60 -16.34 14.03
CA ALA A 176 5.06 -17.18 15.11
C ALA A 176 6.12 -18.09 15.77
#